data_6c0ca2da0b4737e5b5baad917c52b1dc
#
_entry.id   6c0ca2da0b4737e5b5baad917c52b1dc
#
_cell.length_a   1.000
_cell.length_b   1.000
_cell.length_c   1.000
_cell.angle_alpha   90.00
_cell.angle_beta   90.00
_cell.angle_gamma   90.00
#
_symmetry.space_group_name_H-M   'P 1'
#
loop_
_entity.id
_entity.type
_entity.pdbx_description
1 polymer ?
#
loop_
_entity_poly.entity_id
_entity_poly.type
_entity_poly.pdbx_seq_one_letter_code
_entity_poly.pdbx_strand_id
1 'polypeptide(L)'
;MNPVVHFEMPAKDKSRMRKFYETAFGWQTEQLGKEMGEYVLVTTTESDEKTGLPRRPGAINGGFYQSTDDPLSQYPSVVIAVDDIKEAMKKVEEAGGKVLGGQVPGKPDDIPGVGLYVSFIDTEGNRMGMLEPLPM
;
A
#
# COMPACT_ATOMS: atom_id res chain seq x y z
N MET A 1 2.84 -18.80 -2.47
CA MET A 1 2.02 -17.75 -3.08
C MET A 1 2.06 -16.49 -2.24
N ASN A 2 2.09 -15.34 -2.90
CA ASN A 2 2.15 -14.04 -2.24
C ASN A 2 0.80 -13.35 -2.34
N PRO A 3 0.07 -13.19 -1.23
CA PRO A 3 -1.29 -12.65 -1.26
C PRO A 3 -1.33 -11.14 -1.40
N VAL A 4 -2.45 -10.64 -1.92
CA VAL A 4 -2.79 -9.21 -1.85
C VAL A 4 -3.30 -8.94 -0.44
N VAL A 5 -2.71 -7.97 0.26
CA VAL A 5 -3.03 -7.71 1.67
C VAL A 5 -3.50 -6.28 1.93
N HIS A 6 -3.41 -5.39 0.95
CA HIS A 6 -3.64 -3.97 1.16
C HIS A 6 -4.00 -3.33 -0.17
N PHE A 7 -4.79 -2.27 -0.15
CA PHE A 7 -5.01 -1.44 -1.34
C PHE A 7 -4.47 -0.03 -1.10
N GLU A 8 -4.17 0.67 -2.17
CA GLU A 8 -3.78 2.07 -2.12
C GLU A 8 -4.57 2.87 -3.15
N MET A 9 -5.05 4.03 -2.75
CA MET A 9 -5.83 4.89 -3.63
C MET A 9 -5.30 6.32 -3.59
N PRO A 10 -5.13 6.95 -4.76
CA PRO A 10 -4.67 8.34 -4.79
C PRO A 10 -5.80 9.31 -4.42
N ALA A 11 -5.46 10.35 -3.69
CA ALA A 11 -6.38 11.39 -3.29
C ALA A 11 -5.86 12.75 -3.76
N LYS A 12 -6.68 13.50 -4.46
CA LYS A 12 -6.38 14.90 -4.78
C LYS A 12 -6.64 15.77 -3.55
N ASP A 13 -7.70 15.49 -2.83
CA ASP A 13 -8.09 16.14 -1.58
C ASP A 13 -8.43 15.06 -0.58
N LYS A 14 -7.53 14.80 0.35
CA LYS A 14 -7.67 13.73 1.34
C LYS A 14 -8.89 13.91 2.24
N SER A 15 -9.15 15.13 2.68
CA SER A 15 -10.31 15.40 3.55
C SER A 15 -11.62 15.10 2.85
N ARG A 16 -11.74 15.51 1.60
CA ARG A 16 -12.93 15.25 0.80
C ARG A 16 -13.10 13.75 0.54
N MET A 17 -12.03 13.06 0.20
CA MET A 17 -12.07 11.63 -0.05
C MET A 17 -12.41 10.81 1.20
N ARG A 18 -11.83 11.18 2.36
CA ARG A 18 -12.15 10.55 3.64
C ARG A 18 -13.64 10.66 3.93
N LYS A 19 -14.19 11.88 3.84
CA LYS A 19 -15.61 12.11 4.09
C LYS A 19 -16.50 11.31 3.18
N PHE A 20 -16.14 11.20 1.91
CA PHE A 20 -16.91 10.42 0.95
C PHE A 20 -17.02 8.96 1.36
N TYR A 21 -15.88 8.31 1.61
CA TYR A 21 -15.88 6.88 1.94
C TYR A 21 -16.43 6.59 3.34
N GLU A 22 -16.23 7.50 4.30
CA GLU A 22 -16.83 7.37 5.63
C GLU A 22 -18.36 7.45 5.54
N THR A 23 -18.87 8.37 4.75
CA THR A 23 -20.31 8.59 4.61
C THR A 23 -20.99 7.51 3.79
N ALA A 24 -20.39 7.16 2.64
CA ALA A 24 -21.02 6.24 1.69
C ALA A 24 -20.91 4.77 2.11
N PHE A 25 -19.79 4.38 2.75
CA PHE A 25 -19.50 2.98 3.02
C PHE A 25 -19.18 2.67 4.48
N GLY A 26 -19.15 3.67 5.34
CA GLY A 26 -18.87 3.48 6.75
C GLY A 26 -17.42 3.13 7.07
N TRP A 27 -16.50 3.41 6.16
CA TRP A 27 -15.06 3.19 6.42
C TRP A 27 -14.58 4.11 7.54
N GLN A 28 -13.54 3.66 8.24
CA GLN A 28 -12.87 4.46 9.25
C GLN A 28 -11.53 4.93 8.70
N THR A 29 -11.21 6.20 8.90
CA THR A 29 -9.96 6.76 8.38
C THR A 29 -9.20 7.49 9.47
N GLU A 30 -7.86 7.46 9.36
CA GLU A 30 -6.97 8.17 10.27
C GLU A 30 -5.83 8.78 9.45
N GLN A 31 -5.67 10.09 9.50
CA GLN A 31 -4.58 10.76 8.81
C GLN A 31 -3.36 10.80 9.72
N LEU A 32 -2.23 10.32 9.19
CA LEU A 32 -0.96 10.31 9.90
C LEU A 32 -0.28 11.69 9.82
N GLY A 33 0.76 11.89 10.62
CA GLY A 33 1.51 13.14 10.66
C GLY A 33 2.40 13.35 9.45
N LYS A 34 3.09 14.49 9.45
CA LYS A 34 3.97 14.89 8.33
C LYS A 34 5.13 13.92 8.13
N GLU A 35 5.63 13.30 9.19
CA GLU A 35 6.71 12.32 9.13
C GLU A 35 6.33 11.07 8.33
N MET A 36 5.03 10.82 8.19
CA MET A 36 4.48 9.72 7.38
C MET A 36 3.84 10.22 6.09
N GLY A 37 4.22 11.43 5.63
CA GLY A 37 3.68 12.02 4.41
C GLY A 37 2.21 12.34 4.46
N GLU A 38 1.65 12.49 5.65
CA GLU A 38 0.21 12.72 5.88
C GLU A 38 -0.66 11.63 5.24
N TYR A 39 -0.13 10.42 5.14
CA TYR A 39 -0.83 9.26 4.60
C TYR A 39 -2.09 8.97 5.41
N VAL A 40 -3.15 8.55 4.75
CA VAL A 40 -4.41 8.21 5.42
C VAL A 40 -4.55 6.71 5.53
N LEU A 41 -4.60 6.20 6.77
CA LEU A 41 -4.92 4.81 7.02
C LEU A 41 -6.42 4.59 6.85
N VAL A 42 -6.80 3.51 6.19
CA VAL A 42 -8.20 3.21 5.88
C VAL A 42 -8.54 1.82 6.41
N THR A 43 -9.55 1.77 7.27
CA THR A 43 -10.06 0.52 7.82
C THR A 43 -11.43 0.24 7.21
N THR A 44 -11.53 -0.84 6.48
CA THR A 44 -12.78 -1.27 5.83
C THR A 44 -13.42 -2.45 6.54
N THR A 45 -12.69 -3.10 7.44
CA THR A 45 -13.12 -4.33 8.10
C THR A 45 -12.50 -4.43 9.48
N GLU A 46 -13.16 -5.16 10.37
CA GLU A 46 -12.62 -5.40 11.71
C GLU A 46 -11.33 -6.23 11.61
N SER A 47 -10.36 -5.86 12.44
CA SER A 47 -9.07 -6.55 12.50
C SER A 47 -8.86 -7.15 13.88
N ASP A 48 -8.08 -8.22 13.93
CA ASP A 48 -7.67 -8.84 15.17
C ASP A 48 -6.70 -7.89 15.89
N GLU A 49 -6.96 -7.62 17.17
CA GLU A 49 -6.18 -6.66 17.95
C GLU A 49 -4.71 -7.10 18.15
N LYS A 50 -4.48 -8.40 18.18
CA LYS A 50 -3.13 -8.94 18.41
C LYS A 50 -2.30 -8.98 17.15
N THR A 51 -2.90 -9.39 16.03
CA THR A 51 -2.17 -9.62 14.77
C THR A 51 -2.29 -8.46 13.80
N GLY A 52 -3.32 -7.61 13.94
CA GLY A 52 -3.61 -6.55 12.98
C GLY A 52 -4.22 -7.05 11.68
N LEU A 53 -4.44 -8.35 11.55
CA LEU A 53 -5.00 -8.94 10.34
C LEU A 53 -6.52 -8.86 10.33
N PRO A 54 -7.15 -8.72 9.15
CA PRO A 54 -8.61 -8.75 9.04
C PRO A 54 -9.18 -10.06 9.57
N ARG A 55 -10.29 -9.96 10.29
CA ARG A 55 -10.98 -11.15 10.84
C ARG A 55 -11.78 -11.89 9.79
N ARG A 56 -12.19 -11.20 8.72
CA ARG A 56 -13.00 -11.78 7.66
C ARG A 56 -12.11 -12.16 6.47
N PRO A 57 -12.15 -13.43 6.03
CA PRO A 57 -11.41 -13.84 4.83
C PRO A 57 -11.80 -13.02 3.61
N GLY A 58 -10.81 -12.61 2.83
CA GLY A 58 -11.01 -11.82 1.62
C GLY A 58 -11.19 -10.33 1.84
N ALA A 59 -11.32 -9.88 3.09
CA ALA A 59 -11.39 -8.46 3.40
C ALA A 59 -9.99 -7.89 3.54
N ILE A 60 -9.77 -6.68 3.06
CA ILE A 60 -8.49 -5.97 3.18
C ILE A 60 -8.70 -4.53 3.60
N ASN A 61 -7.74 -3.99 4.31
CA ASN A 61 -7.67 -2.57 4.64
C ASN A 61 -6.72 -1.88 3.67
N GLY A 62 -6.64 -0.58 3.72
CA GLY A 62 -5.81 0.14 2.76
C GLY A 62 -5.41 1.51 3.23
N GLY A 63 -5.13 2.38 2.27
CA GLY A 63 -4.73 3.74 2.56
C GLY A 63 -4.90 4.66 1.38
N PHE A 64 -4.91 5.96 1.67
CA PHE A 64 -4.94 7.01 0.66
C PHE A 64 -3.62 7.76 0.69
N TYR A 65 -3.04 7.97 -0.49
CA TYR A 65 -1.82 8.78 -0.64
C TYR A 65 -2.13 10.00 -1.52
N GLN A 66 -1.27 11.01 -1.45
CA GLN A 66 -1.46 12.22 -2.23
C GLN A 66 -1.20 11.97 -3.71
N SER A 67 -2.19 12.23 -4.54
CA SER A 67 -2.03 12.22 -6.00
C SER A 67 -1.17 13.41 -6.43
N THR A 68 -0.30 13.18 -7.40
CA THR A 68 0.54 14.21 -8.00
C THR A 68 0.34 14.22 -9.51
N ASP A 69 1.14 15.01 -10.23
CA ASP A 69 1.11 15.01 -11.70
C ASP A 69 1.75 13.77 -12.32
N ASP A 70 2.42 12.94 -11.50
CA ASP A 70 2.99 11.68 -11.97
C ASP A 70 1.87 10.77 -12.47
N PRO A 71 1.96 10.28 -13.74
CA PRO A 71 0.94 9.36 -14.28
C PRO A 71 0.74 8.11 -13.44
N LEU A 72 1.76 7.69 -12.68
CA LEU A 72 1.69 6.49 -11.84
C LEU A 72 0.92 6.74 -10.54
N SER A 73 0.57 7.99 -10.22
CA SER A 73 -0.19 8.34 -9.01
C SER A 73 -1.66 8.68 -9.31
N GLN A 74 -2.21 8.14 -10.40
CA GLN A 74 -3.57 8.51 -10.85
C GLN A 74 -4.61 7.43 -10.63
N TYR A 75 -4.22 6.20 -10.29
CA TYR A 75 -5.13 5.06 -10.23
C TYR A 75 -4.93 4.23 -8.97
N PRO A 76 -6.00 3.58 -8.47
CA PRO A 76 -5.87 2.64 -7.37
C PRO A 76 -4.93 1.49 -7.71
N SER A 77 -4.27 0.96 -6.69
CA SER A 77 -3.39 -0.19 -6.82
C SER A 77 -3.51 -1.09 -5.60
N VAL A 78 -2.88 -2.24 -5.65
CA VAL A 78 -2.86 -3.19 -4.53
C VAL A 78 -1.42 -3.43 -4.09
N VAL A 79 -1.28 -3.94 -2.86
CA VAL A 79 0.01 -4.28 -2.26
C VAL A 79 0.04 -5.78 -2.02
N ILE A 80 1.12 -6.41 -2.44
CA ILE A 80 1.34 -7.87 -2.34
C ILE A 80 2.32 -8.12 -1.20
N ALA A 81 1.97 -9.01 -0.28
CA ALA A 81 2.88 -9.40 0.79
C ALA A 81 3.90 -10.40 0.26
N VAL A 82 5.16 -10.19 0.60
CA VAL A 82 6.26 -11.08 0.23
C VAL A 82 7.06 -11.46 1.46
N ASP A 83 7.75 -12.61 1.40
CA ASP A 83 8.55 -13.09 2.53
C ASP A 83 9.92 -12.40 2.60
N ASP A 84 10.51 -12.11 1.46
CA ASP A 84 11.82 -11.47 1.34
C ASP A 84 11.75 -10.45 0.21
N ILE A 85 11.77 -9.18 0.57
CA ILE A 85 11.55 -8.12 -0.41
C ILE A 85 12.70 -8.01 -1.43
N LYS A 86 13.93 -8.30 -1.02
CA LYS A 86 15.06 -8.23 -1.94
C LYS A 86 14.98 -9.34 -3.00
N GLU A 87 14.60 -10.53 -2.60
CA GLU A 87 14.36 -11.62 -3.53
C GLU A 87 13.19 -11.34 -4.44
N ALA A 88 12.11 -10.76 -3.89
CA ALA A 88 10.93 -10.38 -4.68
C ALA A 88 11.27 -9.32 -5.73
N MET A 89 12.12 -8.35 -5.37
CA MET A 89 12.59 -7.33 -6.31
C MET A 89 13.32 -7.96 -7.50
N LYS A 90 14.19 -8.93 -7.24
CA LYS A 90 14.90 -9.66 -8.30
C LYS A 90 13.93 -10.42 -9.18
N LYS A 91 12.96 -11.11 -8.60
CA LYS A 91 11.97 -11.88 -9.35
C LYS A 91 11.12 -10.99 -10.25
N VAL A 92 10.74 -9.80 -9.78
CA VAL A 92 10.01 -8.81 -10.57
C VAL A 92 10.81 -8.43 -11.82
N GLU A 93 12.08 -8.09 -11.65
CA GLU A 93 12.95 -7.71 -12.77
C GLU A 93 13.16 -8.88 -13.73
N GLU A 94 13.40 -10.08 -13.23
CA GLU A 94 13.59 -11.28 -14.05
C GLU A 94 12.34 -11.63 -14.84
N ALA A 95 11.16 -11.37 -14.28
CA ALA A 95 9.89 -11.66 -14.92
C ALA A 95 9.42 -10.58 -15.89
N GLY A 96 10.19 -9.51 -16.07
CA GLY A 96 9.90 -8.47 -17.06
C GLY A 96 9.29 -7.20 -16.50
N GLY A 97 9.12 -7.11 -15.19
CA GLY A 97 8.67 -5.89 -14.55
C GLY A 97 9.83 -4.94 -14.24
N LYS A 98 9.51 -3.84 -13.57
CA LYS A 98 10.51 -2.83 -13.21
C LYS A 98 10.30 -2.38 -11.77
N VAL A 99 11.32 -2.53 -10.94
CA VAL A 99 11.28 -2.03 -9.56
C VAL A 99 11.52 -0.52 -9.59
N LEU A 100 10.62 0.24 -8.95
CA LEU A 100 10.75 1.69 -8.87
C LEU A 100 11.54 2.11 -7.63
N GLY A 101 11.39 1.38 -6.53
CA GLY A 101 11.97 1.75 -5.26
C GLY A 101 10.98 2.51 -4.38
N GLY A 102 11.49 3.00 -3.25
CA GLY A 102 10.76 3.87 -2.34
C GLY A 102 11.22 5.31 -2.50
N GLN A 103 11.51 5.99 -1.39
CA GLN A 103 12.06 7.34 -1.42
C GLN A 103 13.43 7.38 -2.10
N VAL A 104 14.20 6.29 -1.97
CA VAL A 104 15.47 6.14 -2.69
C VAL A 104 15.23 5.20 -3.87
N PRO A 105 15.49 5.64 -5.11
CA PRO A 105 15.27 4.78 -6.28
C PRO A 105 16.00 3.46 -6.15
N GLY A 106 15.28 2.37 -6.44
CA GLY A 106 15.83 1.01 -6.42
C GLY A 106 16.00 0.41 -5.02
N LYS A 107 15.57 1.10 -3.97
CA LYS A 107 15.65 0.58 -2.60
C LYS A 107 14.29 0.59 -1.91
N PRO A 108 14.00 -0.41 -1.06
CA PRO A 108 12.75 -0.39 -0.29
C PRO A 108 12.80 0.65 0.82
N ASP A 109 11.62 1.17 1.17
CA ASP A 109 11.44 2.02 2.34
C ASP A 109 11.26 1.14 3.59
N ASP A 110 11.89 1.52 4.68
CA ASP A 110 11.65 0.90 5.98
C ASP A 110 10.57 1.72 6.68
N ILE A 111 9.37 1.15 6.79
CA ILE A 111 8.23 1.82 7.39
C ILE A 111 8.07 1.32 8.83
N PRO A 112 8.33 2.19 9.83
CA PRO A 112 8.25 1.78 11.23
C PRO A 112 6.89 1.18 11.59
N GLY A 113 6.90 0.03 12.26
CA GLY A 113 5.69 -0.67 12.67
C GLY A 113 4.97 -1.43 11.55
N VAL A 114 5.45 -1.35 10.32
CA VAL A 114 4.80 -1.97 9.15
C VAL A 114 5.72 -2.99 8.47
N GLY A 115 6.90 -2.58 8.04
CA GLY A 115 7.84 -3.45 7.34
C GLY A 115 8.57 -2.72 6.23
N LEU A 116 9.06 -3.50 5.26
CA LEU A 116 9.76 -2.95 4.10
C LEU A 116 8.81 -2.88 2.91
N TYR A 117 8.75 -1.72 2.26
CA TYR A 117 7.84 -1.46 1.15
C TYR A 117 8.60 -0.98 -0.08
N VAL A 118 8.16 -1.44 -1.25
CA VAL A 118 8.69 -0.97 -2.53
C VAL A 118 7.59 -1.03 -3.59
N SER A 119 7.59 -0.07 -4.50
CA SER A 119 6.67 -0.11 -5.65
C SER A 119 7.38 -0.65 -6.88
N PHE A 120 6.58 -1.18 -7.79
CA PHE A 120 7.08 -1.71 -9.07
C PHE A 120 6.04 -1.53 -10.16
N ILE A 121 6.46 -1.69 -11.41
CA ILE A 121 5.59 -1.71 -12.58
C ILE A 121 5.60 -3.12 -13.15
N ASP A 122 4.42 -3.68 -13.42
CA ASP A 122 4.31 -4.98 -14.05
C ASP A 122 4.56 -4.89 -15.58
N THR A 123 4.40 -6.01 -16.29
CA THR A 123 4.64 -6.06 -17.74
C THR A 123 3.63 -5.26 -18.55
N GLU A 124 2.51 -4.89 -17.96
CA GLU A 124 1.43 -4.15 -18.63
C GLU A 124 1.39 -2.67 -18.27
N GLY A 125 2.36 -2.19 -17.48
CA GLY A 125 2.43 -0.79 -17.08
C GLY A 125 1.68 -0.45 -15.82
N ASN A 126 1.17 -1.45 -15.08
CA ASN A 126 0.47 -1.19 -13.82
C ASN A 126 1.46 -0.96 -12.69
N ARG A 127 1.26 0.13 -11.95
CA ARG A 127 2.02 0.37 -10.72
C ARG A 127 1.39 -0.40 -9.58
N MET A 128 2.20 -1.18 -8.88
CA MET A 128 1.80 -2.03 -7.76
C MET A 128 2.77 -1.84 -6.60
N GLY A 129 2.41 -2.34 -5.44
CA GLY A 129 3.30 -2.35 -4.29
C GLY A 129 3.60 -3.74 -3.79
N MET A 130 4.73 -3.91 -3.12
CA MET A 130 5.01 -5.12 -2.35
C MET A 130 5.53 -4.74 -0.97
N LEU A 131 5.21 -5.59 0.00
CA LEU A 131 5.51 -5.37 1.40
C LEU A 131 6.09 -6.65 2.01
N GLU A 132 7.21 -6.52 2.68
CA GLU A 132 7.70 -7.56 3.58
C GLU A 132 7.26 -7.15 4.98
N PRO A 133 6.20 -7.77 5.54
CA PRO A 133 5.71 -7.37 6.86
C PRO A 133 6.74 -7.64 7.95
N LEU A 134 6.65 -6.89 9.05
CA LEU A 134 7.45 -7.19 10.22
C LEU A 134 7.11 -8.60 10.73
N PRO A 135 8.07 -9.32 11.30
CA PRO A 135 7.81 -10.61 11.94
C PRO A 135 6.76 -10.46 13.04
N MET A 136 5.85 -11.40 13.10
CA MET A 136 4.83 -11.44 14.17
C MET A 136 5.34 -12.15 15.40
#